data_21bb85020083482753e498e36a7049c7
#
_entry.id   21bb85020083482753e498e36a7049c7
#
_cell.length_a   1.000
_cell.length_b   1.000
_cell.length_c   1.000
_cell.angle_alpha   90.00
_cell.angle_beta   90.00
_cell.angle_gamma   90.00
#
_symmetry.space_group_name_H-M   'P 1'
#
loop_
_entity.id
_entity.type
_entity.pdbx_description
1 polymer ?
#
loop_
_entity_poly.entity_id
_entity_poly.type
_entity_poly.pdbx_seq_one_letter_code
_entity_poly.pdbx_strand_id
1 'polypeptide(L)'
;MIDKDYKKLLINKKSSINAETQISIIDELFECFIQYGKDMLYISDGFLGRITSRKAFEVTAYQHLVSVYKHTAIKSYDEEKNRDKWNIKIGDIYDTLTVRNNYDLLCYESDLFLPNQQIEKDYLTKSVTVKTNKLHIKTIEQPNISKEDYVEIVQDYKRHFKYFDELLKLIIDMRLAKDRKASFVHLRVKSNWGKSFLSGLLQNLQIGFEIDYHNLMNKGANDISPIQVRNSFVMILDEFNNFSAEMKKLSHDFKFAPKFGMTEKVELYLKVLMSAEKSPSFSGGVDDQIVNRVMVMDISDVEAKRLTDRGVYKKHGNAKYMSALEYYSYLELTRRLSEYLSLEKFEAHRIADERVNTALRKYKMNDVVNLNDETKSIINEEIRSILDMSDIELTPKHREIRRNLIELDTGVYAGNIFIKQPKKTIEAILKLSVSESDYKKMKWKLSDLESVLNISSNHTKKVFRNGKQVLKGLIIDIEETKIIEVIEEDKNGTVIKNHSIELSSKELF
;
A
#
# COMPACT_ATOMS: atom_id res chain seq x y z
N MET A 1 -5.19 28.69 23.29
CA MET A 1 -4.98 30.15 23.28
C MET A 1 -4.46 30.56 24.67
N ILE A 2 -3.30 31.21 24.73
CA ILE A 2 -2.75 31.66 26.01
C ILE A 2 -3.57 32.84 26.49
N ASP A 3 -3.96 32.80 27.78
CA ASP A 3 -4.77 33.83 28.42
C ASP A 3 -4.10 35.19 28.30
N LYS A 4 -4.89 36.23 28.04
CA LYS A 4 -4.42 37.63 27.98
C LYS A 4 -3.63 38.04 29.22
N ASP A 5 -4.01 37.57 30.41
CA ASP A 5 -3.35 37.91 31.66
C ASP A 5 -1.97 37.27 31.79
N TYR A 6 -1.77 36.06 31.20
CA TYR A 6 -0.46 35.44 31.17
C TYR A 6 0.51 36.17 30.22
N LYS A 7 0.03 36.68 29.10
CA LYS A 7 0.85 37.45 28.14
C LYS A 7 1.41 38.73 28.81
N LYS A 8 0.67 39.34 29.74
CA LYS A 8 1.15 40.48 30.49
C LYS A 8 2.37 40.18 31.37
N LEU A 9 2.57 38.93 31.79
CA LEU A 9 3.75 38.53 32.55
C LEU A 9 5.02 38.48 31.69
N LEU A 10 4.87 38.28 30.37
CA LEU A 10 5.95 38.23 29.40
C LEU A 10 6.41 39.61 28.92
N ILE A 11 5.69 40.66 29.27
CA ILE A 11 6.04 42.04 28.95
C ILE A 11 7.30 42.48 29.72
N ASN A 12 8.22 43.09 29.00
CA ASN A 12 9.38 43.74 29.60
C ASN A 12 9.03 45.18 30.04
N LYS A 13 8.72 45.36 31.33
CA LYS A 13 8.36 46.67 31.91
C LYS A 13 9.45 47.73 31.78
N LYS A 14 10.70 47.35 31.50
CA LYS A 14 11.84 48.27 31.31
C LYS A 14 12.08 48.59 29.82
N SER A 15 11.21 48.15 28.95
CA SER A 15 11.30 48.45 27.52
C SER A 15 10.78 49.84 27.20
N SER A 16 11.34 50.44 26.17
CA SER A 16 10.90 51.73 25.60
C SER A 16 9.64 51.61 24.74
N ILE A 17 9.26 50.39 24.33
CA ILE A 17 8.04 50.17 23.54
C ILE A 17 6.83 49.90 24.41
N ASN A 18 5.67 50.34 23.92
CA ASN A 18 4.42 50.18 24.64
C ASN A 18 4.01 48.68 24.80
N ALA A 19 3.13 48.42 25.75
CA ALA A 19 2.68 47.08 26.08
C ALA A 19 1.92 46.40 24.91
N GLU A 20 1.17 47.15 24.11
CA GLU A 20 0.40 46.65 23.01
C GLU A 20 1.30 46.07 21.89
N THR A 21 2.35 46.83 21.53
CA THR A 21 3.34 46.35 20.55
C THR A 21 4.08 45.09 21.05
N GLN A 22 4.42 45.06 22.35
CA GLN A 22 5.04 43.88 22.95
C GLN A 22 4.09 42.64 22.87
N ILE A 23 2.80 42.84 23.18
CA ILE A 23 1.80 41.78 23.09
C ILE A 23 1.68 41.31 21.65
N SER A 24 1.64 42.20 20.65
CA SER A 24 1.59 41.80 19.23
C SER A 24 2.80 40.98 18.82
N ILE A 25 4.00 41.35 19.25
CA ILE A 25 5.24 40.56 18.98
C ILE A 25 5.19 39.18 19.69
N ILE A 26 4.66 39.13 20.92
CA ILE A 26 4.50 37.88 21.67
C ILE A 26 3.49 36.97 20.94
N ASP A 27 2.37 37.52 20.49
CA ASP A 27 1.36 36.78 19.73
C ASP A 27 1.93 36.17 18.44
N GLU A 28 2.70 36.95 17.68
CA GLU A 28 3.38 36.51 16.50
C GLU A 28 4.31 35.35 16.80
N LEU A 29 5.10 35.38 17.85
CA LEU A 29 5.97 34.29 18.25
C LEU A 29 5.20 33.02 18.65
N PHE A 30 4.05 33.17 19.33
CA PHE A 30 3.19 32.03 19.65
C PHE A 30 2.48 31.43 18.42
N GLU A 31 2.26 32.25 17.41
CA GLU A 31 1.76 31.73 16.12
C GLU A 31 2.84 30.99 15.34
N CYS A 32 4.07 31.46 15.36
CA CYS A 32 5.15 30.92 14.53
C CYS A 32 5.95 29.80 15.20
N PHE A 33 5.91 29.65 16.52
CA PHE A 33 6.66 28.61 17.23
C PHE A 33 5.74 27.71 18.03
N ILE A 34 5.94 26.42 17.89
CA ILE A 34 5.21 25.38 18.61
C ILE A 34 6.16 24.37 19.25
N GLN A 35 5.77 23.80 20.37
CA GLN A 35 6.42 22.65 20.95
C GLN A 35 5.75 21.38 20.44
N TYR A 36 6.55 20.45 19.92
CA TYR A 36 6.10 19.16 19.50
C TYR A 36 6.99 18.06 20.11
N GLY A 37 6.46 17.37 21.10
CA GLY A 37 7.24 16.42 21.89
C GLY A 37 8.44 17.11 22.57
N LYS A 38 9.66 16.71 22.21
CA LYS A 38 10.91 17.29 22.73
C LYS A 38 11.47 18.43 21.86
N ASP A 39 10.89 18.65 20.70
CA ASP A 39 11.40 19.61 19.72
C ASP A 39 10.51 20.83 19.62
N MET A 40 11.13 21.98 19.46
CA MET A 40 10.44 23.19 19.04
C MET A 40 10.47 23.29 17.53
N LEU A 41 9.33 23.60 16.93
CA LEU A 41 9.18 23.81 15.50
C LEU A 41 8.90 25.27 15.21
N TYR A 42 9.55 25.80 14.18
CA TYR A 42 9.26 27.11 13.61
C TYR A 42 8.39 26.95 12.37
N ILE A 43 7.34 27.72 12.28
CA ILE A 43 6.33 27.67 11.25
C ILE A 43 6.14 29.06 10.67
N SER A 44 6.43 29.27 9.40
CA SER A 44 6.18 30.53 8.70
C SER A 44 5.99 30.29 7.22
N ASP A 45 5.00 30.93 6.59
CA ASP A 45 4.70 30.91 5.15
C ASP A 45 4.83 29.50 4.51
N GLY A 46 4.32 28.50 5.22
CA GLY A 46 4.41 27.13 4.78
C GLY A 46 5.76 26.45 5.02
N PHE A 47 6.72 27.10 5.63
CA PHE A 47 7.98 26.49 6.05
C PHE A 47 7.86 25.92 7.47
N LEU A 48 8.30 24.66 7.64
CA LEU A 48 8.41 24.02 8.93
C LEU A 48 9.88 23.71 9.20
N GLY A 49 10.47 24.36 10.18
CA GLY A 49 11.86 24.18 10.58
C GLY A 49 11.98 23.71 12.03
N ARG A 50 12.96 22.84 12.30
CA ARG A 50 13.26 22.38 13.66
C ARG A 50 14.23 23.33 14.35
N ILE A 51 13.90 23.73 15.56
CA ILE A 51 14.72 24.57 16.41
C ILE A 51 15.42 23.68 17.44
N THR A 52 16.75 23.63 17.38
CA THR A 52 17.57 22.67 18.17
C THR A 52 18.06 23.23 19.50
N SER A 53 17.96 24.55 19.71
CA SER A 53 18.44 25.20 20.93
C SER A 53 17.76 26.55 21.17
N ARG A 54 17.81 27.04 22.40
CA ARG A 54 17.34 28.40 22.74
C ARG A 54 18.03 29.48 21.91
N LYS A 55 19.33 29.35 21.65
CA LYS A 55 20.07 30.32 20.81
C LYS A 55 19.55 30.29 19.38
N ALA A 56 19.27 29.09 18.83
CA ALA A 56 18.65 28.96 17.50
C ALA A 56 17.26 29.59 17.47
N PHE A 57 16.45 29.42 18.53
CA PHE A 57 15.17 30.08 18.67
C PHE A 57 15.31 31.61 18.61
N GLU A 58 16.22 32.20 19.42
CA GLU A 58 16.42 33.65 19.45
C GLU A 58 16.84 34.22 18.09
N VAL A 59 17.69 33.49 17.34
CA VAL A 59 18.11 33.88 15.97
C VAL A 59 16.94 33.82 15.02
N THR A 60 16.22 32.71 15.00
CA THR A 60 15.08 32.52 14.08
C THR A 60 13.94 33.48 14.41
N ALA A 61 13.63 33.67 15.69
CA ALA A 61 12.63 34.64 16.14
C ALA A 61 12.99 36.07 15.68
N TYR A 62 14.25 36.48 15.82
CA TYR A 62 14.69 37.77 15.32
C TYR A 62 14.54 37.90 13.81
N GLN A 63 14.99 36.92 13.06
CA GLN A 63 14.86 36.90 11.58
C GLN A 63 13.41 36.97 11.13
N HIS A 64 12.51 36.25 11.81
CA HIS A 64 11.09 36.32 11.54
C HIS A 64 10.52 37.72 11.87
N LEU A 65 10.76 38.22 13.07
CA LEU A 65 10.18 39.45 13.52
C LEU A 65 10.64 40.69 12.73
N VAL A 66 11.89 40.68 12.22
CA VAL A 66 12.42 41.77 11.37
C VAL A 66 11.67 41.86 10.02
N SER A 67 11.04 40.81 9.56
CA SER A 67 10.21 40.84 8.36
C SER A 67 8.85 41.52 8.60
N VAL A 68 8.39 41.58 9.87
CA VAL A 68 7.07 42.10 10.26
C VAL A 68 7.19 43.43 10.97
N TYR A 69 8.20 43.59 11.82
CA TYR A 69 8.39 44.75 12.67
C TYR A 69 9.73 45.45 12.38
N LYS A 70 9.78 46.77 12.68
CA LYS A 70 11.04 47.50 12.64
C LYS A 70 12.02 46.98 13.71
N HIS A 71 13.31 46.97 13.43
CA HIS A 71 14.35 46.52 14.35
C HIS A 71 14.20 47.17 15.76
N THR A 72 13.95 48.49 15.80
CA THR A 72 13.78 49.25 17.06
C THR A 72 12.60 48.82 17.92
N ALA A 73 11.60 48.16 17.30
CA ALA A 73 10.49 47.57 18.06
C ALA A 73 10.89 46.21 18.69
N ILE A 74 11.82 45.51 18.09
CA ILE A 74 12.28 44.18 18.53
C ILE A 74 13.40 44.30 19.55
N LYS A 75 14.39 45.12 19.26
CA LYS A 75 15.57 45.36 20.09
C LYS A 75 15.86 46.83 20.27
N SER A 76 16.38 47.18 21.43
CA SER A 76 16.94 48.49 21.76
C SER A 76 18.42 48.33 22.12
N TYR A 77 19.21 49.36 21.83
CA TYR A 77 20.62 49.39 22.19
C TYR A 77 20.76 49.73 23.71
N ASP A 78 21.55 48.92 24.40
CA ASP A 78 21.89 49.11 25.82
C ASP A 78 23.31 49.72 25.86
N GLU A 79 23.38 51.02 26.12
CA GLU A 79 24.64 51.78 26.17
C GLU A 79 25.58 51.32 27.28
N GLU A 80 25.04 50.91 28.43
CA GLU A 80 25.83 50.42 29.56
C GLU A 80 26.56 49.11 29.23
N LYS A 81 25.92 48.25 28.44
CA LYS A 81 26.42 46.92 28.08
C LYS A 81 26.98 46.84 26.67
N ASN A 82 26.91 47.94 25.93
CA ASN A 82 27.37 48.04 24.54
C ASN A 82 26.86 46.89 23.66
N ARG A 83 25.57 46.56 23.75
CA ARG A 83 24.92 45.48 23.00
C ARG A 83 23.42 45.71 22.84
N ASP A 84 22.86 45.01 21.81
CA ASP A 84 21.42 44.96 21.61
C ASP A 84 20.73 44.13 22.69
N LYS A 85 19.61 44.66 23.18
CA LYS A 85 18.76 44.05 24.19
C LYS A 85 17.34 43.85 23.61
N TRP A 86 16.74 42.70 23.87
CA TRP A 86 15.37 42.46 23.51
C TRP A 86 14.38 43.38 24.28
N ASN A 87 13.43 43.91 23.54
CA ASN A 87 12.35 44.71 24.12
C ASN A 87 11.27 43.86 24.79
N ILE A 88 11.28 42.54 24.55
CA ILE A 88 10.43 41.53 25.19
C ILE A 88 11.27 40.57 26.02
N LYS A 89 10.66 39.79 26.88
CA LYS A 89 11.33 38.76 27.69
C LYS A 89 11.50 37.47 26.86
N ILE A 90 12.36 37.50 25.84
CA ILE A 90 12.50 36.42 24.86
C ILE A 90 12.81 35.06 25.52
N GLY A 91 13.55 35.06 26.64
CA GLY A 91 13.83 33.85 27.38
C GLY A 91 12.61 33.23 28.06
N ASP A 92 11.81 34.06 28.71
CA ASP A 92 10.58 33.62 29.36
C ASP A 92 9.55 33.16 28.32
N ILE A 93 9.58 33.79 27.14
CA ILE A 93 8.74 33.37 25.98
C ILE A 93 9.15 31.97 25.51
N TYR A 94 10.45 31.70 25.34
CA TYR A 94 10.93 30.37 24.99
C TYR A 94 10.46 29.32 26.00
N ASP A 95 10.68 29.55 27.28
CA ASP A 95 10.29 28.65 28.35
C ASP A 95 8.77 28.41 28.38
N THR A 96 7.99 29.45 28.08
CA THR A 96 6.53 29.36 28.01
C THR A 96 6.05 28.56 26.79
N LEU A 97 6.67 28.79 25.64
CA LEU A 97 6.35 28.03 24.42
C LEU A 97 6.58 26.54 24.64
N THR A 98 7.68 26.14 25.29
CA THR A 98 7.99 24.74 25.56
C THR A 98 6.98 24.05 26.48
N VAL A 99 6.29 24.80 27.36
CA VAL A 99 5.35 24.23 28.33
C VAL A 99 3.89 24.34 27.87
N ARG A 100 3.51 25.45 27.24
CA ARG A 100 2.11 25.77 26.98
C ARG A 100 1.66 25.69 25.53
N ASN A 101 2.56 25.78 24.60
CA ASN A 101 2.24 25.68 23.17
C ASN A 101 2.57 24.28 22.61
N ASN A 102 2.20 23.26 23.38
CA ASN A 102 2.53 21.89 23.09
C ASN A 102 1.45 21.22 22.23
N TYR A 103 1.90 20.54 21.17
CA TYR A 103 1.08 19.75 20.27
C TYR A 103 1.53 18.28 20.32
N ASP A 104 0.57 17.39 20.25
CA ASP A 104 0.78 15.95 20.43
C ASP A 104 0.82 15.20 19.09
N LEU A 105 0.30 15.81 18.02
CA LEU A 105 0.18 15.18 16.71
C LEU A 105 0.59 16.13 15.59
N LEU A 106 1.52 15.68 14.75
CA LEU A 106 1.89 16.33 13.50
C LEU A 106 1.33 15.49 12.34
N CYS A 107 0.46 16.10 11.56
CA CYS A 107 -0.18 15.49 10.39
C CYS A 107 0.35 16.11 9.12
N TYR A 108 0.53 15.29 8.10
CA TYR A 108 0.88 15.76 6.76
C TYR A 108 -0.22 15.35 5.78
N GLU A 109 -0.70 16.31 5.03
CA GLU A 109 -1.68 16.13 3.96
C GLU A 109 -1.11 16.65 2.65
N SER A 110 -1.42 15.96 1.56
CA SER A 110 -1.05 16.42 0.22
C SER A 110 -2.29 16.96 -0.49
N ASP A 111 -2.29 18.24 -0.79
CA ASP A 111 -3.34 18.90 -1.55
C ASP A 111 -2.75 19.65 -2.74
N LEU A 112 -2.86 19.06 -3.92
CA LEU A 112 -2.30 19.59 -5.16
C LEU A 112 -2.97 20.86 -5.66
N PHE A 113 -4.18 21.14 -5.16
CA PHE A 113 -4.96 22.32 -5.57
C PHE A 113 -4.67 23.55 -4.71
N LEU A 114 -3.84 23.41 -3.67
CA LEU A 114 -3.41 24.57 -2.89
C LEU A 114 -2.37 25.37 -3.68
N PRO A 115 -2.49 26.70 -3.73
CA PRO A 115 -1.50 27.56 -4.37
C PRO A 115 -0.15 27.49 -3.64
N ASN A 116 -0.18 27.38 -2.32
CA ASN A 116 0.99 27.33 -1.44
C ASN A 116 0.78 26.32 -0.30
N GLN A 117 1.87 25.90 0.31
CA GLN A 117 1.81 25.08 1.51
C GLN A 117 1.07 25.85 2.62
N GLN A 118 0.19 25.18 3.33
CA GLN A 118 -0.58 25.73 4.45
C GLN A 118 -0.31 24.91 5.71
N ILE A 119 -0.38 25.60 6.87
CA ILE A 119 -0.24 24.95 8.17
C ILE A 119 -1.44 25.32 9.02
N GLU A 120 -2.16 24.31 9.47
CA GLU A 120 -3.34 24.43 10.29
C GLU A 120 -3.05 23.91 11.70
N LYS A 121 -3.48 24.63 12.71
CA LYS A 121 -3.32 24.25 14.11
C LYS A 121 -4.71 24.05 14.74
N ASP A 122 -4.91 22.87 15.29
CA ASP A 122 -6.10 22.57 16.06
C ASP A 122 -5.73 22.48 17.55
N TYR A 123 -6.17 23.48 18.31
CA TYR A 123 -5.91 23.56 19.75
C TYR A 123 -6.72 22.54 20.57
N LEU A 124 -7.86 22.07 20.04
CA LEU A 124 -8.71 21.11 20.73
C LEU A 124 -8.12 19.71 20.67
N THR A 125 -7.71 19.32 19.49
CA THR A 125 -7.06 18.01 19.26
C THR A 125 -5.56 18.03 19.49
N LYS A 126 -4.99 19.21 19.77
CA LYS A 126 -3.54 19.44 19.87
C LYS A 126 -2.79 18.90 18.66
N SER A 127 -3.32 19.11 17.47
CA SER A 127 -2.71 18.70 16.23
C SER A 127 -2.27 19.88 15.38
N VAL A 128 -1.18 19.65 14.63
CA VAL A 128 -0.71 20.53 13.57
C VAL A 128 -0.79 19.77 12.28
N THR A 129 -1.49 20.33 11.29
CA THR A 129 -1.60 19.76 9.96
C THR A 129 -0.83 20.61 8.95
N VAL A 130 0.16 20.01 8.31
CA VAL A 130 0.93 20.60 7.21
C VAL A 130 0.33 20.13 5.90
N LYS A 131 -0.33 21.03 5.16
CA LYS A 131 -0.88 20.78 3.84
C LYS A 131 0.13 21.22 2.78
N THR A 132 0.58 20.32 1.96
CA THR A 132 1.56 20.60 0.90
C THR A 132 1.00 20.35 -0.48
N ASN A 133 1.27 21.27 -1.42
CA ASN A 133 0.99 21.07 -2.84
C ASN A 133 2.16 20.40 -3.60
N LYS A 134 3.26 20.10 -2.91
CA LYS A 134 4.48 19.58 -3.53
C LYS A 134 4.36 18.09 -3.81
N LEU A 135 3.80 17.77 -4.96
CA LEU A 135 4.11 16.52 -5.63
C LEU A 135 5.20 16.80 -6.67
N HIS A 136 6.31 16.10 -6.56
CA HIS A 136 7.38 16.26 -7.52
C HIS A 136 7.32 15.14 -8.56
N ILE A 137 7.02 15.55 -9.79
CA ILE A 137 7.53 14.83 -10.95
C ILE A 137 8.81 15.58 -11.33
N LYS A 138 9.94 14.91 -11.22
CA LYS A 138 11.23 15.51 -11.58
C LYS A 138 11.15 15.97 -13.04
N THR A 139 11.49 17.22 -13.31
CA THR A 139 11.59 17.74 -14.67
C THR A 139 12.69 16.98 -15.41
N ILE A 140 12.35 16.39 -16.54
CA ILE A 140 13.27 15.68 -17.41
C ILE A 140 13.45 16.51 -18.68
N GLU A 141 14.69 16.86 -18.97
CA GLU A 141 15.05 17.51 -20.21
C GLU A 141 14.96 16.53 -21.38
N GLN A 142 14.71 17.06 -22.56
CA GLN A 142 14.71 16.26 -23.77
C GLN A 142 16.08 15.59 -23.96
N PRO A 143 16.13 14.26 -24.07
CA PRO A 143 17.40 13.57 -24.23
C PRO A 143 18.04 13.89 -25.57
N ASN A 144 19.38 13.93 -25.60
CA ASN A 144 20.12 14.12 -26.83
C ASN A 144 20.14 12.83 -27.68
N ILE A 145 18.99 12.52 -28.26
CA ILE A 145 18.75 11.33 -29.11
C ILE A 145 18.03 11.80 -30.37
N SER A 146 18.25 11.14 -31.51
CA SER A 146 17.49 11.43 -32.73
C SER A 146 16.00 11.16 -32.50
N LYS A 147 15.15 11.84 -33.23
CA LYS A 147 13.70 11.66 -33.13
C LYS A 147 13.29 10.24 -33.51
N GLU A 148 13.97 9.66 -34.47
CA GLU A 148 13.75 8.29 -34.96
C GLU A 148 14.09 7.28 -33.85
N ASP A 149 15.27 7.40 -33.22
CA ASP A 149 15.69 6.53 -32.10
C ASP A 149 14.76 6.65 -30.92
N TYR A 150 14.34 7.88 -30.58
CA TYR A 150 13.37 8.13 -29.51
C TYR A 150 12.06 7.39 -29.75
N VAL A 151 11.48 7.54 -30.95
CA VAL A 151 10.22 6.88 -31.31
C VAL A 151 10.39 5.35 -31.30
N GLU A 152 11.51 4.84 -31.84
CA GLU A 152 11.81 3.41 -31.86
C GLU A 152 11.84 2.84 -30.44
N ILE A 153 12.56 3.48 -29.52
CA ILE A 153 12.68 3.06 -28.12
C ILE A 153 11.31 3.04 -27.42
N VAL A 154 10.56 4.14 -27.51
CA VAL A 154 9.25 4.26 -26.84
C VAL A 154 8.28 3.19 -27.35
N GLN A 155 8.22 2.99 -28.67
CA GLN A 155 7.35 1.97 -29.27
C GLN A 155 7.79 0.55 -28.92
N ASP A 156 9.10 0.30 -28.83
CA ASP A 156 9.62 -1.00 -28.42
C ASP A 156 9.24 -1.32 -26.99
N TYR A 157 9.38 -0.37 -26.07
CA TYR A 157 9.00 -0.59 -24.68
C TYR A 157 7.48 -0.76 -24.51
N LYS A 158 6.65 -0.02 -25.25
CA LYS A 158 5.19 -0.21 -25.24
C LYS A 158 4.77 -1.59 -25.75
N ARG A 159 5.50 -2.18 -26.71
CA ARG A 159 5.29 -3.56 -27.14
C ARG A 159 5.75 -4.58 -26.08
N HIS A 160 6.80 -4.23 -25.33
CA HIS A 160 7.26 -5.04 -24.20
C HIS A 160 6.30 -4.95 -23.01
N PHE A 161 5.82 -3.76 -22.70
CA PHE A 161 4.85 -3.49 -21.64
C PHE A 161 3.57 -2.90 -22.21
N LYS A 162 2.67 -3.75 -22.65
CA LYS A 162 1.40 -3.37 -23.31
C LYS A 162 0.52 -2.40 -22.48
N TYR A 163 0.68 -2.38 -21.15
CA TYR A 163 -0.07 -1.50 -20.24
C TYR A 163 0.70 -0.24 -19.82
N PHE A 164 1.82 0.08 -20.44
CA PHE A 164 2.70 1.16 -19.99
C PHE A 164 1.98 2.51 -19.92
N ASP A 165 1.33 2.92 -21.00
CA ASP A 165 0.60 4.18 -21.03
C ASP A 165 -0.56 4.23 -20.04
N GLU A 166 -1.24 3.10 -19.84
CA GLU A 166 -2.32 2.98 -18.88
C GLU A 166 -1.80 3.06 -17.45
N LEU A 167 -0.66 2.44 -17.15
CA LEU A 167 -0.03 2.53 -15.83
C LEU A 167 0.36 3.96 -15.50
N LEU A 168 1.00 4.69 -16.42
CA LEU A 168 1.38 6.09 -16.21
C LEU A 168 0.16 6.98 -15.90
N LYS A 169 -0.91 6.82 -16.67
CA LYS A 169 -2.18 7.54 -16.42
C LYS A 169 -2.78 7.14 -15.08
N LEU A 170 -2.80 5.85 -14.80
CA LEU A 170 -3.38 5.30 -13.57
C LEU A 170 -2.65 5.78 -12.33
N ILE A 171 -1.32 5.94 -12.37
CA ILE A 171 -0.53 6.50 -11.26
C ILE A 171 -1.07 7.89 -10.86
N ILE A 172 -1.35 8.76 -11.84
CA ILE A 172 -1.91 10.09 -11.57
C ILE A 172 -3.37 9.98 -11.10
N ASP A 173 -4.19 9.19 -11.79
CA ASP A 173 -5.60 9.00 -11.45
C ASP A 173 -5.74 8.47 -10.01
N MET A 174 -4.99 7.44 -9.64
CA MET A 174 -4.98 6.88 -8.29
C MET A 174 -4.50 7.89 -7.25
N ARG A 175 -3.54 8.75 -7.58
CA ARG A 175 -3.04 9.76 -6.66
C ARG A 175 -4.11 10.79 -6.29
N LEU A 176 -4.97 11.12 -7.23
CA LEU A 176 -6.05 12.09 -7.06
C LEU A 176 -7.37 11.45 -6.61
N ALA A 177 -7.54 10.14 -6.79
CA ALA A 177 -8.71 9.42 -6.34
C ALA A 177 -8.80 9.38 -4.82
N LYS A 178 -9.97 9.72 -4.27
CA LYS A 178 -10.26 9.69 -2.83
C LYS A 178 -10.89 8.40 -2.36
N ASP A 179 -11.43 7.59 -3.28
CA ASP A 179 -12.01 6.29 -2.92
C ASP A 179 -10.89 5.36 -2.42
N ARG A 180 -11.07 4.85 -1.20
CA ARG A 180 -10.16 3.88 -0.56
C ARG A 180 -10.00 2.59 -1.36
N LYS A 181 -10.96 2.26 -2.22
CA LYS A 181 -10.90 1.05 -3.06
C LYS A 181 -9.81 1.12 -4.13
N ALA A 182 -9.33 2.30 -4.46
CA ALA A 182 -8.37 2.53 -5.51
C ALA A 182 -6.91 2.45 -4.99
N SER A 183 -6.47 1.33 -4.42
CA SER A 183 -5.25 1.35 -3.62
C SER A 183 -4.08 0.55 -4.20
N PHE A 184 -4.32 -0.54 -4.95
CA PHE A 184 -3.27 -1.49 -5.27
C PHE A 184 -3.25 -1.83 -6.76
N VAL A 185 -2.06 -1.79 -7.36
CA VAL A 185 -1.80 -2.33 -8.69
C VAL A 185 -0.80 -3.46 -8.54
N HIS A 186 -1.13 -4.63 -9.07
CA HIS A 186 -0.28 -5.80 -9.09
C HIS A 186 0.11 -6.12 -10.53
N LEU A 187 1.41 -6.10 -10.81
CA LEU A 187 1.97 -6.52 -12.09
C LEU A 187 2.37 -7.99 -11.99
N ARG A 188 1.66 -8.85 -12.71
CA ARG A 188 2.07 -10.24 -12.86
C ARG A 188 3.03 -10.34 -14.03
N VAL A 189 4.30 -10.58 -13.73
CA VAL A 189 5.40 -10.57 -14.69
C VAL A 189 6.36 -11.72 -14.46
N LYS A 190 6.96 -12.25 -15.53
CA LYS A 190 7.98 -13.29 -15.43
C LYS A 190 9.28 -12.75 -14.84
N SER A 191 10.11 -13.67 -14.33
CA SER A 191 11.48 -13.37 -13.95
C SER A 191 12.25 -12.74 -15.12
N ASN A 192 13.09 -11.76 -14.79
CA ASN A 192 13.91 -11.04 -15.78
C ASN A 192 13.13 -10.21 -16.82
N TRP A 193 11.80 -10.02 -16.65
CA TRP A 193 11.01 -9.18 -17.55
C TRP A 193 11.52 -7.72 -17.58
N GLY A 194 12.05 -7.21 -16.48
CA GLY A 194 12.52 -5.83 -16.34
C GLY A 194 11.81 -5.06 -15.22
N LYS A 195 11.38 -5.76 -14.15
CA LYS A 195 10.76 -5.13 -12.97
C LYS A 195 11.63 -4.02 -12.41
N SER A 196 12.91 -4.32 -12.16
CA SER A 196 13.86 -3.35 -11.61
C SER A 196 14.12 -2.17 -12.56
N PHE A 197 13.98 -2.37 -13.88
CA PHE A 197 14.05 -1.26 -14.85
C PHE A 197 12.84 -0.33 -14.69
N LEU A 198 11.63 -0.86 -14.57
CA LEU A 198 10.41 -0.06 -14.33
C LEU A 198 10.46 0.64 -12.98
N SER A 199 10.89 -0.06 -11.93
CA SER A 199 11.09 0.54 -10.59
C SER A 199 12.08 1.70 -10.66
N GLY A 200 13.25 1.48 -11.29
CA GLY A 200 14.25 2.52 -11.51
C GLY A 200 13.73 3.72 -12.30
N LEU A 201 12.94 3.49 -13.34
CA LEU A 201 12.28 4.55 -14.11
C LEU A 201 11.39 5.44 -13.23
N LEU A 202 10.53 4.83 -12.40
CA LEU A 202 9.65 5.58 -11.51
C LEU A 202 10.40 6.31 -10.39
N GLN A 203 11.50 5.71 -9.90
CA GLN A 203 12.39 6.34 -8.91
C GLN A 203 13.16 7.52 -9.50
N ASN A 204 13.68 7.39 -10.72
CA ASN A 204 14.40 8.47 -11.42
C ASN A 204 13.49 9.69 -11.69
N LEU A 205 12.21 9.46 -11.92
CA LEU A 205 11.18 10.51 -12.02
C LEU A 205 10.77 11.09 -10.66
N GLN A 206 11.29 10.56 -9.56
CA GLN A 206 10.93 10.93 -8.19
C GLN A 206 9.44 10.75 -7.84
N ILE A 207 8.74 9.89 -8.56
CA ILE A 207 7.33 9.59 -8.32
C ILE A 207 7.12 8.29 -7.53
N GLY A 208 8.12 7.44 -7.46
CA GLY A 208 8.08 6.16 -6.74
C GLY A 208 9.27 5.99 -5.80
N PHE A 209 9.07 5.21 -4.76
CA PHE A 209 10.14 4.69 -3.92
C PHE A 209 9.87 3.22 -3.60
N GLU A 210 10.94 2.46 -3.54
CA GLU A 210 10.88 1.03 -3.24
C GLU A 210 11.06 0.78 -1.76
N ILE A 211 10.30 -0.17 -1.24
CA ILE A 211 10.35 -0.56 0.16
C ILE A 211 10.20 -2.06 0.31
N ASP A 212 10.89 -2.61 1.31
CA ASP A 212 10.66 -3.98 1.76
C ASP A 212 9.36 -4.04 2.59
N TYR A 213 8.47 -4.96 2.21
CA TYR A 213 7.22 -5.20 2.93
C TYR A 213 7.41 -5.51 4.42
N HIS A 214 8.47 -6.23 4.78
CA HIS A 214 8.76 -6.53 6.18
C HIS A 214 9.06 -5.27 6.99
N ASN A 215 9.76 -4.31 6.39
CA ASN A 215 10.02 -3.01 7.01
C ASN A 215 8.74 -2.19 7.18
N LEU A 216 7.83 -2.27 6.20
CA LEU A 216 6.55 -1.57 6.26
C LEU A 216 5.64 -2.09 7.39
N MET A 217 5.62 -3.41 7.62
CA MET A 217 4.71 -4.06 8.57
C MET A 217 5.30 -4.21 9.98
N ASN A 218 6.58 -3.93 10.16
CA ASN A 218 7.21 -3.93 11.48
C ASN A 218 6.60 -2.83 12.35
N LYS A 219 6.05 -3.23 13.51
CA LYS A 219 5.51 -2.30 14.52
C LYS A 219 6.60 -1.51 15.25
N GLY A 220 7.88 -1.86 15.03
CA GLY A 220 9.05 -1.13 15.50
C GLY A 220 9.46 -0.05 14.52
N ALA A 221 10.51 0.69 14.86
CA ALA A 221 11.04 1.78 14.08
C ALA A 221 11.13 1.48 12.57
N ASN A 222 10.39 2.21 11.77
CA ASN A 222 10.41 2.11 10.32
C ASN A 222 11.54 2.99 9.78
N ASP A 223 12.40 2.43 8.93
CA ASP A 223 13.41 3.20 8.17
C ASP A 223 12.78 4.02 7.03
N ILE A 224 11.45 4.07 7.00
CA ILE A 224 10.70 4.80 5.97
C ILE A 224 10.68 6.28 6.31
N SER A 225 11.16 7.09 5.40
CA SER A 225 11.07 8.53 5.53
C SER A 225 9.64 9.02 5.29
N PRO A 226 9.00 9.69 6.25
CA PRO A 226 7.68 10.30 6.05
C PRO A 226 7.65 11.28 4.87
N ILE A 227 8.79 11.93 4.58
CA ILE A 227 8.95 12.83 3.44
C ILE A 227 8.85 12.09 2.11
N GLN A 228 9.47 10.90 2.00
CA GLN A 228 9.36 10.07 0.79
C GLN A 228 7.92 9.65 0.54
N VAL A 229 7.23 9.17 1.58
CA VAL A 229 5.81 8.79 1.48
C VAL A 229 4.96 9.97 1.05
N ARG A 230 5.16 11.13 1.65
CA ARG A 230 4.40 12.35 1.34
C ARG A 230 4.59 12.82 -0.10
N ASN A 231 5.82 12.77 -0.60
CA ASN A 231 6.19 13.35 -1.89
C ASN A 231 6.06 12.37 -3.06
N SER A 232 5.81 11.09 -2.81
CA SER A 232 5.72 10.07 -3.86
C SER A 232 4.29 9.82 -4.30
N PHE A 233 4.13 9.41 -5.55
CA PHE A 233 2.85 8.98 -6.11
C PHE A 233 2.59 7.50 -5.82
N VAL A 234 3.63 6.67 -5.85
CA VAL A 234 3.53 5.23 -5.64
C VAL A 234 4.61 4.70 -4.70
N MET A 235 4.22 3.75 -3.89
CA MET A 235 5.12 2.88 -3.14
C MET A 235 5.31 1.58 -3.93
N ILE A 236 6.54 1.16 -4.14
CA ILE A 236 6.87 -0.01 -4.94
C ILE A 236 7.26 -1.16 -4.00
N LEU A 237 6.56 -2.29 -4.14
CA LEU A 237 6.83 -3.54 -3.45
C LEU A 237 7.23 -4.59 -4.49
N ASP A 238 8.52 -4.86 -4.60
CA ASP A 238 9.00 -5.91 -5.51
C ASP A 238 8.87 -7.30 -4.87
N GLU A 239 8.71 -8.33 -5.71
CA GLU A 239 8.53 -9.74 -5.31
C GLU A 239 7.38 -9.97 -4.30
N PHE A 240 6.37 -9.09 -4.33
CA PHE A 240 5.26 -9.15 -3.39
C PHE A 240 4.02 -9.78 -4.00
N ASN A 241 3.58 -10.89 -3.45
CA ASN A 241 2.39 -11.61 -3.90
C ASN A 241 1.46 -12.07 -2.77
N ASN A 242 1.77 -11.79 -1.50
CA ASN A 242 1.00 -12.32 -0.37
C ASN A 242 0.29 -11.17 0.38
N PHE A 243 -1.01 -11.03 0.14
CA PHE A 243 -1.85 -10.03 0.78
C PHE A 243 -2.29 -10.45 2.18
N SER A 244 -2.30 -9.52 3.10
CA SER A 244 -2.83 -9.71 4.45
C SER A 244 -3.84 -8.62 4.79
N ALA A 245 -4.70 -8.88 5.78
CA ALA A 245 -5.66 -7.91 6.27
C ALA A 245 -5.00 -6.59 6.76
N GLU A 246 -3.73 -6.64 7.12
CA GLU A 246 -2.97 -5.46 7.57
C GLU A 246 -2.71 -4.46 6.44
N MET A 247 -2.68 -4.91 5.18
CA MET A 247 -2.53 -4.02 4.03
C MET A 247 -3.70 -3.03 3.87
N LYS A 248 -4.86 -3.31 4.47
CA LYS A 248 -5.96 -2.34 4.50
C LYS A 248 -5.56 -1.02 5.15
N LYS A 249 -4.57 -1.05 6.06
CA LYS A 249 -4.05 0.14 6.73
C LYS A 249 -3.32 1.08 5.77
N LEU A 250 -2.81 0.55 4.65
CA LEU A 250 -2.11 1.33 3.63
C LEU A 250 -3.04 2.13 2.72
N SER A 251 -4.34 1.98 2.85
CA SER A 251 -5.31 2.63 1.95
C SER A 251 -5.80 3.99 2.42
N HIS A 252 -5.35 4.50 3.56
CA HIS A 252 -5.86 5.77 4.09
C HIS A 252 -4.76 6.66 4.68
N ASP A 253 -4.44 6.46 5.94
CA ASP A 253 -3.41 7.19 6.64
C ASP A 253 -2.48 6.21 7.35
N PHE A 254 -1.24 6.58 7.47
CA PHE A 254 -0.23 5.76 8.13
C PHE A 254 0.48 6.55 9.21
N LYS A 255 0.66 5.92 10.38
CA LYS A 255 1.46 6.49 11.46
C LYS A 255 2.87 5.94 11.35
N PHE A 256 3.81 6.82 11.09
CA PHE A 256 5.23 6.51 11.10
C PHE A 256 5.80 6.80 12.48
N ALA A 257 6.51 5.82 13.04
CA ALA A 257 7.26 5.97 14.28
C ALA A 257 8.74 5.67 13.99
N PRO A 258 9.49 6.60 13.38
CA PRO A 258 10.90 6.38 13.08
C PRO A 258 11.71 6.17 14.36
N LYS A 259 12.74 5.33 14.27
CA LYS A 259 13.63 5.00 15.37
C LYS A 259 14.30 6.23 15.91
N PHE A 260 14.13 6.92 16.81
CA PHE A 260 14.65 8.22 17.27
C PHE A 260 13.89 9.44 16.71
N GLY A 261 12.74 9.25 16.07
CA GLY A 261 11.88 10.29 15.57
C GLY A 261 10.55 10.37 16.31
N MET A 262 9.75 11.36 15.93
CA MET A 262 8.39 11.53 16.44
C MET A 262 7.42 10.72 15.60
N THR A 263 6.30 10.33 16.21
CA THR A 263 5.21 9.68 15.46
C THR A 263 4.54 10.72 14.59
N GLU A 264 4.64 10.55 13.29
CA GLU A 264 3.97 11.39 12.30
C GLU A 264 2.82 10.63 11.66
N LYS A 265 1.70 11.30 11.46
CA LYS A 265 0.59 10.79 10.68
C LYS A 265 0.66 11.40 9.28
N VAL A 266 0.77 10.53 8.27
CA VAL A 266 0.77 10.92 6.86
C VAL A 266 -0.50 10.39 6.21
N GLU A 267 -1.26 11.27 5.59
CA GLU A 267 -2.39 10.86 4.77
C GLU A 267 -1.86 10.22 3.49
N LEU A 268 -2.21 8.95 3.32
CA LEU A 268 -1.74 8.17 2.19
C LEU A 268 -2.66 8.38 0.98
N TYR A 269 -2.38 9.40 0.20
CA TYR A 269 -2.75 9.37 -1.22
C TYR A 269 -1.80 8.48 -2.02
N LEU A 270 -0.83 7.91 -1.34
CA LEU A 270 0.14 7.01 -1.90
C LEU A 270 -0.54 5.68 -2.25
N LYS A 271 -0.44 5.29 -3.49
CA LYS A 271 -0.93 4.00 -3.96
C LYS A 271 0.23 3.02 -4.08
N VAL A 272 -0.08 1.74 -4.05
CA VAL A 272 0.93 0.69 -3.98
C VAL A 272 1.01 -0.01 -5.33
N LEU A 273 2.21 -0.03 -5.90
CA LEU A 273 2.56 -0.81 -7.08
C LEU A 273 3.35 -2.05 -6.64
N MET A 274 2.83 -3.21 -6.94
CA MET A 274 3.44 -4.48 -6.59
C MET A 274 3.82 -5.24 -7.85
N SER A 275 4.86 -6.06 -7.77
CA SER A 275 5.24 -6.95 -8.85
C SER A 275 5.64 -8.32 -8.34
N ALA A 276 5.21 -9.38 -9.04
CA ALA A 276 5.60 -10.75 -8.76
C ALA A 276 5.37 -11.67 -9.98
N GLU A 277 5.97 -12.85 -9.96
CA GLU A 277 5.75 -13.88 -10.99
C GLU A 277 4.41 -14.60 -10.80
N LYS A 278 4.02 -14.78 -9.55
CA LYS A 278 2.79 -15.49 -9.18
C LYS A 278 1.63 -14.51 -9.04
N SER A 279 0.43 -15.03 -9.24
CA SER A 279 -0.80 -14.30 -8.92
C SER A 279 -0.82 -13.90 -7.44
N PRO A 280 -1.51 -12.82 -7.09
CA PRO A 280 -1.70 -12.44 -5.71
C PRO A 280 -2.33 -13.57 -4.90
N SER A 281 -1.81 -13.80 -3.69
CA SER A 281 -2.34 -14.76 -2.73
C SER A 281 -2.77 -14.05 -1.45
N PHE A 282 -3.65 -14.66 -0.67
CA PHE A 282 -4.21 -14.06 0.53
C PHE A 282 -3.91 -14.92 1.74
N SER A 283 -3.13 -14.41 2.70
CA SER A 283 -2.90 -15.10 3.96
C SER A 283 -4.09 -14.90 4.91
N GLY A 284 -4.71 -16.01 5.34
CA GLY A 284 -5.85 -15.99 6.26
C GLY A 284 -7.22 -16.01 5.57
N GLY A 285 -7.28 -16.41 4.30
CA GLY A 285 -8.51 -16.48 3.52
C GLY A 285 -8.72 -15.26 2.62
N VAL A 286 -9.59 -15.42 1.63
CA VAL A 286 -9.93 -14.34 0.69
C VAL A 286 -10.67 -13.26 1.42
N ASP A 287 -10.06 -12.09 1.51
CA ASP A 287 -10.72 -10.91 2.01
C ASP A 287 -11.29 -10.12 0.82
N ASP A 288 -12.59 -10.26 0.56
CA ASP A 288 -13.29 -9.58 -0.52
C ASP A 288 -13.04 -8.07 -0.52
N GLN A 289 -12.79 -7.49 0.64
CA GLN A 289 -12.48 -6.07 0.74
C GLN A 289 -11.10 -5.74 0.15
N ILE A 290 -10.13 -6.66 0.21
CA ILE A 290 -8.81 -6.45 -0.41
C ILE A 290 -8.89 -6.78 -1.89
N VAL A 291 -9.50 -7.91 -2.26
CA VAL A 291 -9.68 -8.34 -3.67
C VAL A 291 -10.30 -7.23 -4.50
N ASN A 292 -11.33 -6.58 -3.99
CA ASN A 292 -12.01 -5.47 -4.66
C ASN A 292 -11.16 -4.17 -4.76
N ARG A 293 -9.93 -4.16 -4.24
CA ARG A 293 -9.00 -3.01 -4.28
C ARG A 293 -7.76 -3.27 -5.11
N VAL A 294 -7.59 -4.48 -5.64
CA VAL A 294 -6.41 -4.89 -6.40
C VAL A 294 -6.73 -4.92 -7.89
N MET A 295 -5.97 -4.18 -8.65
CA MET A 295 -5.94 -4.25 -10.12
C MET A 295 -4.79 -5.15 -10.54
N VAL A 296 -5.07 -6.20 -11.30
CA VAL A 296 -4.05 -7.12 -11.81
C VAL A 296 -3.79 -6.84 -13.28
N MET A 297 -2.56 -6.41 -13.59
CA MET A 297 -2.08 -6.28 -14.96
C MET A 297 -1.20 -7.47 -15.28
N ASP A 298 -1.73 -8.42 -16.04
CA ASP A 298 -1.03 -9.65 -16.39
C ASP A 298 -0.19 -9.48 -17.67
N ILE A 299 1.12 -9.66 -17.51
CA ILE A 299 2.12 -9.61 -18.58
C ILE A 299 2.92 -10.93 -18.61
N SER A 300 2.36 -12.00 -18.06
CA SER A 300 3.02 -13.31 -17.97
C SER A 300 3.00 -14.11 -19.26
N ASP A 301 2.47 -13.57 -20.37
CA ASP A 301 2.37 -14.23 -21.66
C ASP A 301 3.71 -14.85 -22.07
N VAL A 302 3.64 -16.01 -22.72
CA VAL A 302 4.78 -16.88 -23.06
C VAL A 302 5.85 -16.19 -23.91
N GLU A 303 5.46 -15.17 -24.67
CA GLU A 303 6.34 -14.40 -25.58
C GLU A 303 7.11 -13.26 -24.90
N ALA A 304 6.91 -12.99 -23.62
CA ALA A 304 7.61 -11.92 -22.90
C ALA A 304 9.12 -12.23 -22.81
N LYS A 305 9.88 -11.80 -23.84
CA LYS A 305 11.34 -11.83 -23.81
C LYS A 305 11.84 -10.93 -22.68
N ARG A 306 13.04 -11.23 -22.17
CA ARG A 306 13.72 -10.33 -21.24
C ARG A 306 13.91 -8.96 -21.92
N LEU A 307 13.76 -7.88 -21.15
CA LEU A 307 14.00 -6.53 -21.68
C LEU A 307 15.40 -6.43 -22.34
N THR A 308 16.42 -6.98 -21.67
CA THR A 308 17.80 -6.98 -22.15
C THR A 308 18.04 -7.80 -23.42
N ASP A 309 17.12 -8.70 -23.79
CA ASP A 309 17.23 -9.52 -25.00
C ASP A 309 16.63 -8.84 -26.24
N ARG A 310 15.92 -7.76 -26.06
CA ARG A 310 15.29 -7.02 -27.16
C ARG A 310 16.34 -6.33 -28.03
N GLY A 311 16.16 -6.43 -29.33
CA GLY A 311 17.11 -5.88 -30.31
C GLY A 311 17.30 -4.37 -30.18
N VAL A 312 16.21 -3.63 -29.94
CA VAL A 312 16.24 -2.17 -29.77
C VAL A 312 16.99 -1.79 -28.49
N TYR A 313 16.75 -2.53 -27.38
CA TYR A 313 17.49 -2.30 -26.15
C TYR A 313 19.00 -2.55 -26.33
N LYS A 314 19.37 -3.65 -27.03
CA LYS A 314 20.80 -3.96 -27.33
C LYS A 314 21.44 -2.91 -28.24
N LYS A 315 20.67 -2.39 -29.22
CA LYS A 315 21.14 -1.35 -30.16
C LYS A 315 21.46 -0.05 -29.45
N HIS A 316 20.59 0.42 -28.55
CA HIS A 316 20.72 1.75 -27.94
C HIS A 316 21.43 1.72 -26.58
N GLY A 317 21.43 0.60 -25.89
CA GLY A 317 21.97 0.43 -24.53
C GLY A 317 21.09 1.04 -23.45
N ASN A 318 21.37 0.63 -22.20
CA ASN A 318 20.53 0.99 -21.05
C ASN A 318 20.36 2.51 -20.85
N ALA A 319 21.43 3.28 -20.97
CA ALA A 319 21.38 4.72 -20.68
C ALA A 319 20.47 5.49 -21.64
N LYS A 320 20.60 5.28 -22.97
CA LYS A 320 19.73 5.91 -23.96
C LYS A 320 18.29 5.42 -23.85
N TYR A 321 18.13 4.11 -23.61
CA TYR A 321 16.82 3.50 -23.48
C TYR A 321 16.07 4.06 -22.26
N MET A 322 16.74 4.19 -21.10
CA MET A 322 16.20 4.78 -19.90
C MET A 322 15.86 6.25 -20.08
N SER A 323 16.77 7.07 -20.60
CA SER A 323 16.54 8.51 -20.76
C SER A 323 15.39 8.84 -21.72
N ALA A 324 15.21 8.05 -22.79
CA ALA A 324 14.07 8.18 -23.68
C ALA A 324 12.74 7.90 -22.96
N LEU A 325 12.70 6.87 -22.14
CA LEU A 325 11.48 6.50 -21.39
C LEU A 325 11.22 7.43 -20.20
N GLU A 326 12.26 7.95 -19.55
CA GLU A 326 12.11 9.00 -18.53
C GLU A 326 11.43 10.23 -19.11
N TYR A 327 11.93 10.71 -20.26
CA TYR A 327 11.34 11.88 -20.94
C TYR A 327 9.91 11.61 -21.41
N TYR A 328 9.67 10.45 -22.03
CA TYR A 328 8.32 10.04 -22.42
C TYR A 328 7.35 10.00 -21.22
N SER A 329 7.76 9.33 -20.16
CA SER A 329 6.94 9.20 -18.96
C SER A 329 6.69 10.56 -18.29
N TYR A 330 7.70 11.41 -18.22
CA TYR A 330 7.55 12.78 -17.73
C TYR A 330 6.47 13.55 -18.49
N LEU A 331 6.50 13.50 -19.83
CA LEU A 331 5.50 14.18 -20.66
C LEU A 331 4.08 13.63 -20.43
N GLU A 332 3.92 12.30 -20.38
CA GLU A 332 2.60 11.69 -20.17
C GLU A 332 2.05 11.95 -18.76
N LEU A 333 2.88 11.86 -17.73
CA LEU A 333 2.50 12.13 -16.34
C LEU A 333 2.13 13.61 -16.14
N THR A 334 2.94 14.53 -16.65
CA THR A 334 2.67 15.97 -16.51
C THR A 334 1.44 16.38 -17.32
N ARG A 335 1.25 15.84 -18.51
CA ARG A 335 0.04 16.06 -19.31
C ARG A 335 -1.21 15.59 -18.54
N ARG A 336 -1.15 14.38 -17.98
CA ARG A 336 -2.28 13.83 -17.20
C ARG A 336 -2.56 14.64 -15.93
N LEU A 337 -1.52 15.06 -15.22
CA LEU A 337 -1.65 15.90 -14.05
C LEU A 337 -2.26 17.27 -14.39
N SER A 338 -1.81 17.89 -15.49
CA SER A 338 -2.33 19.19 -15.96
C SER A 338 -3.81 19.13 -16.32
N GLU A 339 -4.30 18.01 -16.87
CA GLU A 339 -5.74 17.81 -17.11
C GLU A 339 -6.55 18.00 -15.81
N TYR A 340 -6.07 17.45 -14.70
CA TYR A 340 -6.74 17.57 -13.40
C TYR A 340 -6.60 18.94 -12.76
N LEU A 341 -5.41 19.53 -12.83
CA LEU A 341 -5.16 20.86 -12.24
C LEU A 341 -5.91 21.99 -12.96
N SER A 342 -6.41 21.75 -14.17
CA SER A 342 -7.29 22.68 -14.88
C SER A 342 -8.76 22.63 -14.43
N LEU A 343 -9.13 21.69 -13.56
CA LEU A 343 -10.47 21.48 -13.06
C LEU A 343 -10.62 22.03 -11.64
N GLU A 344 -11.87 22.27 -11.23
CA GLU A 344 -12.18 22.48 -9.83
C GLU A 344 -11.83 21.23 -9.01
N LYS A 345 -11.29 21.42 -7.81
CA LYS A 345 -10.79 20.34 -6.94
C LYS A 345 -11.78 19.18 -6.78
N PHE A 346 -13.05 19.50 -6.49
CA PHE A 346 -14.08 18.47 -6.30
C PHE A 346 -14.30 17.65 -7.57
N GLU A 347 -14.38 18.32 -8.71
CA GLU A 347 -14.58 17.68 -10.01
C GLU A 347 -13.39 16.82 -10.41
N ALA A 348 -12.17 17.29 -10.15
CA ALA A 348 -10.95 16.52 -10.38
C ALA A 348 -10.95 15.20 -9.59
N HIS A 349 -11.29 15.24 -8.30
CA HIS A 349 -11.39 14.03 -7.48
C HIS A 349 -12.49 13.08 -7.97
N ARG A 350 -13.68 13.62 -8.35
CA ARG A 350 -14.77 12.81 -8.88
C ARG A 350 -14.38 12.07 -10.16
N ILE A 351 -13.74 12.77 -11.08
CA ILE A 351 -13.26 12.17 -12.34
C ILE A 351 -12.17 11.14 -12.08
N ALA A 352 -11.26 11.41 -11.14
CA ALA A 352 -10.23 10.47 -10.76
C ALA A 352 -10.83 9.19 -10.18
N ASP A 353 -11.80 9.29 -9.28
CA ASP A 353 -12.51 8.14 -8.71
C ASP A 353 -13.24 7.32 -9.80
N GLU A 354 -13.91 7.97 -10.76
CA GLU A 354 -14.58 7.29 -11.87
C GLU A 354 -13.59 6.53 -12.76
N ARG A 355 -12.45 7.15 -13.11
CA ARG A 355 -11.41 6.53 -13.95
C ARG A 355 -10.78 5.34 -13.26
N VAL A 356 -10.47 5.47 -11.97
CA VAL A 356 -9.90 4.37 -11.19
C VAL A 356 -10.91 3.25 -10.98
N ASN A 357 -12.18 3.56 -10.71
CA ASN A 357 -13.24 2.54 -10.62
C ASN A 357 -13.43 1.81 -11.96
N THR A 358 -13.27 2.51 -13.08
CA THR A 358 -13.30 1.88 -14.41
C THR A 358 -12.12 0.94 -14.61
N ALA A 359 -10.91 1.36 -14.18
CA ALA A 359 -9.73 0.52 -14.21
C ALA A 359 -9.85 -0.70 -13.30
N LEU A 360 -10.41 -0.53 -12.09
CA LEU A 360 -10.70 -1.63 -11.17
C LEU A 360 -11.62 -2.69 -11.78
N ARG A 361 -12.65 -2.28 -12.52
CA ARG A 361 -13.54 -3.22 -13.23
C ARG A 361 -12.81 -3.92 -14.39
N LYS A 362 -11.99 -3.19 -15.15
CA LYS A 362 -11.23 -3.71 -16.29
C LYS A 362 -10.17 -4.72 -15.86
N TYR A 363 -9.45 -4.41 -14.77
CA TYR A 363 -8.35 -5.20 -14.24
C TYR A 363 -8.71 -5.97 -12.99
N LYS A 364 -10.02 -6.22 -12.79
CA LYS A 364 -10.48 -7.04 -11.67
C LYS A 364 -9.76 -8.37 -11.70
N MET A 365 -9.32 -8.79 -10.55
CA MET A 365 -8.70 -10.09 -10.34
C MET A 365 -9.77 -11.17 -10.60
N ASN A 366 -9.81 -11.71 -11.82
CA ASN A 366 -10.75 -12.77 -12.18
C ASN A 366 -10.29 -14.15 -11.70
N ASP A 367 -8.98 -14.30 -11.50
CA ASP A 367 -8.37 -15.53 -11.00
C ASP A 367 -7.76 -15.26 -9.60
N VAL A 368 -8.63 -15.12 -8.61
CA VAL A 368 -8.19 -15.42 -7.26
C VAL A 368 -7.99 -16.92 -7.23
N VAL A 369 -6.81 -17.38 -7.64
CA VAL A 369 -6.37 -18.71 -7.23
C VAL A 369 -6.25 -18.61 -5.72
N ASN A 370 -7.31 -19.01 -5.09
CA ASN A 370 -7.36 -19.18 -3.65
C ASN A 370 -6.27 -20.23 -3.38
N LEU A 371 -5.19 -19.87 -2.70
CA LEU A 371 -4.25 -20.87 -2.18
C LEU A 371 -5.01 -21.98 -1.48
N ASN A 372 -6.14 -21.62 -0.94
CA ASN A 372 -7.09 -22.51 -0.31
C ASN A 372 -7.78 -23.42 -1.33
N ASP A 373 -8.24 -22.94 -2.49
CA ASP A 373 -8.91 -23.79 -3.48
C ASP A 373 -7.93 -24.72 -4.18
N GLU A 374 -6.70 -24.26 -4.49
CA GLU A 374 -5.64 -25.15 -4.99
C GLU A 374 -5.26 -26.21 -3.94
N THR A 375 -5.13 -25.80 -2.69
CA THR A 375 -4.85 -26.73 -1.56
C THR A 375 -6.03 -27.68 -1.35
N LYS A 376 -7.27 -27.22 -1.47
CA LYS A 376 -8.49 -28.02 -1.42
C LYS A 376 -8.52 -29.04 -2.57
N SER A 377 -8.26 -28.61 -3.78
CA SER A 377 -8.19 -29.48 -4.97
C SER A 377 -7.15 -30.59 -4.76
N ILE A 378 -5.93 -30.22 -4.35
CA ILE A 378 -4.85 -31.15 -4.04
C ILE A 378 -5.27 -32.17 -2.96
N ILE A 379 -5.87 -31.70 -1.86
CA ILE A 379 -6.32 -32.57 -0.77
C ILE A 379 -7.43 -33.51 -1.25
N ASN A 380 -8.41 -33.00 -1.99
CA ASN A 380 -9.54 -33.79 -2.47
C ASN A 380 -9.10 -34.82 -3.53
N GLU A 381 -8.26 -34.43 -4.46
CA GLU A 381 -7.71 -35.33 -5.49
C GLU A 381 -6.89 -36.45 -4.86
N GLU A 382 -6.03 -36.13 -3.90
CA GLU A 382 -5.20 -37.12 -3.22
C GLU A 382 -6.02 -38.07 -2.35
N ILE A 383 -7.05 -37.57 -1.65
CA ILE A 383 -7.97 -38.39 -0.87
C ILE A 383 -8.69 -39.38 -1.79
N ARG A 384 -9.23 -38.92 -2.92
CA ARG A 384 -9.88 -39.79 -3.92
C ARG A 384 -8.91 -40.83 -4.43
N SER A 385 -7.74 -40.38 -4.87
CA SER A 385 -6.70 -41.30 -5.37
C SER A 385 -6.37 -42.39 -4.35
N ILE A 386 -6.20 -42.06 -3.09
CA ILE A 386 -5.90 -43.02 -2.02
C ILE A 386 -7.08 -43.98 -1.74
N LEU A 387 -8.31 -43.49 -1.85
CA LEU A 387 -9.51 -44.33 -1.63
C LEU A 387 -9.71 -45.31 -2.79
N ASP A 388 -9.44 -44.89 -4.03
CA ASP A 388 -9.59 -45.66 -5.25
C ASP A 388 -8.45 -46.67 -5.49
N MET A 389 -7.27 -46.46 -4.85
CA MET A 389 -6.13 -47.40 -4.97
C MET A 389 -6.45 -48.79 -4.46
N SER A 390 -6.08 -49.79 -5.20
CA SER A 390 -6.11 -51.19 -4.70
C SER A 390 -5.09 -51.42 -3.60
N ASP A 391 -5.31 -52.41 -2.72
CA ASP A 391 -4.41 -52.72 -1.60
C ASP A 391 -2.95 -53.03 -2.05
N ILE A 392 -2.76 -53.40 -3.30
CA ILE A 392 -1.45 -53.73 -3.88
C ILE A 392 -0.69 -52.43 -4.23
N GLU A 393 -1.40 -51.41 -4.69
CA GLU A 393 -0.83 -50.11 -5.08
C GLU A 393 -0.47 -49.21 -3.91
N LEU A 394 -1.07 -49.47 -2.74
CA LEU A 394 -0.86 -48.65 -1.55
C LEU A 394 0.56 -48.73 -1.01
N THR A 395 1.29 -47.62 -1.03
CA THR A 395 2.53 -47.50 -0.26
C THR A 395 2.27 -47.50 1.27
N PRO A 396 3.30 -47.73 2.09
CA PRO A 396 3.13 -47.65 3.54
C PRO A 396 2.53 -46.30 4.02
N LYS A 397 2.88 -45.20 3.36
CA LYS A 397 2.32 -43.85 3.66
C LYS A 397 0.85 -43.76 3.26
N HIS A 398 0.48 -44.23 2.09
CA HIS A 398 -0.91 -44.29 1.64
C HIS A 398 -1.78 -45.13 2.57
N ARG A 399 -1.27 -46.27 3.06
CA ARG A 399 -1.98 -47.10 4.03
C ARG A 399 -2.21 -46.42 5.37
N GLU A 400 -1.23 -45.61 5.86
CA GLU A 400 -1.38 -44.83 7.08
C GLU A 400 -2.48 -43.77 6.92
N ILE A 401 -2.49 -43.05 5.77
CA ILE A 401 -3.50 -42.03 5.47
C ILE A 401 -4.87 -42.72 5.33
N ARG A 402 -5.00 -43.78 4.54
CA ARG A 402 -6.26 -44.48 4.30
C ARG A 402 -6.92 -45.00 5.60
N ARG A 403 -6.14 -45.42 6.58
CA ARG A 403 -6.66 -45.80 7.92
C ARG A 403 -7.31 -44.65 8.68
N ASN A 404 -6.98 -43.44 8.35
CA ASN A 404 -7.52 -42.24 8.96
C ASN A 404 -8.70 -41.64 8.17
N LEU A 405 -9.03 -42.17 7.00
CA LEU A 405 -10.15 -41.76 6.15
C LEU A 405 -11.29 -42.79 6.37
N ILE A 406 -12.51 -42.31 6.62
CA ILE A 406 -13.70 -43.16 6.74
C ILE A 406 -14.78 -42.55 5.85
N GLU A 407 -15.22 -43.28 4.85
CA GLU A 407 -16.40 -42.94 4.08
C GLU A 407 -17.65 -43.08 4.95
N LEU A 408 -18.52 -42.08 4.85
CA LEU A 408 -19.75 -42.03 5.61
C LEU A 408 -20.92 -42.44 4.70
N ASP A 409 -21.27 -43.72 4.73
CA ASP A 409 -22.27 -44.28 3.81
C ASP A 409 -23.72 -44.07 4.26
N THR A 410 -23.96 -43.59 5.48
CA THR A 410 -25.29 -43.46 6.08
C THR A 410 -25.44 -42.20 6.92
N GLY A 411 -26.67 -41.69 7.04
CA GLY A 411 -27.04 -40.58 7.89
C GLY A 411 -26.93 -39.20 7.21
N VAL A 412 -26.96 -38.16 8.01
CA VAL A 412 -26.96 -36.73 7.53
C VAL A 412 -25.71 -36.36 6.76
N TYR A 413 -24.65 -37.15 6.88
CA TYR A 413 -23.35 -36.92 6.24
C TYR A 413 -22.99 -38.00 5.23
N ALA A 414 -23.99 -38.72 4.70
CA ALA A 414 -23.72 -39.73 3.67
C ALA A 414 -23.05 -39.09 2.44
N GLY A 415 -22.04 -39.77 1.90
CA GLY A 415 -21.21 -39.24 0.81
C GLY A 415 -20.02 -38.38 1.23
N ASN A 416 -19.91 -38.05 2.51
CA ASN A 416 -18.77 -37.27 3.04
C ASN A 416 -17.69 -38.20 3.59
N ILE A 417 -16.50 -37.67 3.79
CA ILE A 417 -15.36 -38.38 4.36
C ILE A 417 -15.05 -37.83 5.74
N PHE A 418 -14.95 -38.74 6.72
CA PHE A 418 -14.49 -38.42 8.05
C PHE A 418 -12.98 -38.67 8.16
N ILE A 419 -12.23 -37.62 8.54
CA ILE A 419 -10.78 -37.67 8.71
C ILE A 419 -10.44 -37.76 10.20
N LYS A 420 -9.82 -38.84 10.59
CA LYS A 420 -9.21 -38.99 11.93
C LYS A 420 -7.90 -38.21 11.99
N GLN A 421 -7.57 -37.66 13.18
CA GLN A 421 -6.35 -36.88 13.40
C GLN A 421 -6.10 -35.87 12.28
N PRO A 422 -7.04 -34.95 12.00
CA PRO A 422 -7.09 -34.19 10.74
C PRO A 422 -5.81 -33.44 10.45
N LYS A 423 -5.19 -32.79 11.44
CA LYS A 423 -3.92 -32.08 11.23
C LYS A 423 -2.81 -32.99 10.70
N LYS A 424 -2.61 -34.16 11.33
CA LYS A 424 -1.56 -35.12 10.96
C LYS A 424 -1.85 -35.75 9.60
N THR A 425 -3.11 -36.09 9.33
CA THR A 425 -3.54 -36.74 8.10
C THR A 425 -3.42 -35.77 6.91
N ILE A 426 -3.91 -34.55 7.02
CA ILE A 426 -3.79 -33.52 5.97
C ILE A 426 -2.31 -33.15 5.74
N GLU A 427 -1.51 -33.06 6.80
CA GLU A 427 -0.08 -32.86 6.65
C GLU A 427 0.61 -33.98 5.86
N ALA A 428 0.21 -35.21 6.10
CA ALA A 428 0.74 -36.36 5.37
C ALA A 428 0.32 -36.34 3.89
N ILE A 429 -0.93 -35.96 3.59
CA ILE A 429 -1.45 -35.80 2.24
C ILE A 429 -0.65 -34.71 1.49
N LEU A 430 -0.52 -33.53 2.07
CA LEU A 430 0.22 -32.43 1.44
C LEU A 430 1.69 -32.78 1.18
N LYS A 431 2.33 -33.50 2.06
CA LYS A 431 3.72 -33.98 1.87
C LYS A 431 3.86 -35.05 0.79
N LEU A 432 2.79 -35.70 0.37
CA LEU A 432 2.80 -36.59 -0.79
C LEU A 432 2.64 -35.82 -2.10
N SER A 433 1.78 -34.82 -2.10
CA SER A 433 1.34 -34.15 -3.33
C SER A 433 2.23 -32.96 -3.76
N VAL A 434 3.00 -32.38 -2.81
CA VAL A 434 3.87 -31.22 -3.12
C VAL A 434 5.34 -31.51 -2.78
N SER A 435 6.26 -30.81 -3.45
CA SER A 435 7.69 -30.95 -3.15
C SER A 435 8.01 -30.54 -1.70
N GLU A 436 9.06 -31.15 -1.12
CA GLU A 436 9.46 -30.85 0.27
C GLU A 436 9.82 -29.36 0.45
N SER A 437 10.37 -28.73 -0.60
CA SER A 437 10.67 -27.29 -0.60
C SER A 437 9.42 -26.43 -0.55
N ASP A 438 8.38 -26.80 -1.27
CA ASP A 438 7.13 -26.06 -1.34
C ASP A 438 6.29 -26.31 -0.08
N TYR A 439 6.29 -27.54 0.44
CA TYR A 439 5.66 -27.83 1.73
C TYR A 439 6.25 -27.00 2.88
N LYS A 440 7.57 -26.83 2.94
CA LYS A 440 8.23 -25.98 3.95
C LYS A 440 7.84 -24.51 3.85
N LYS A 441 7.47 -24.04 2.67
CA LYS A 441 6.96 -22.66 2.43
C LYS A 441 5.48 -22.54 2.76
N MET A 442 4.72 -23.63 2.76
CA MET A 442 3.30 -23.65 3.08
C MET A 442 3.10 -23.42 4.58
N LYS A 443 2.82 -22.19 5.00
CA LYS A 443 2.40 -21.87 6.36
C LYS A 443 0.89 -22.03 6.47
N TRP A 444 0.43 -23.27 6.67
CA TRP A 444 -0.99 -23.54 6.82
C TRP A 444 -1.36 -23.89 8.27
N LYS A 445 -2.59 -23.58 8.64
CA LYS A 445 -3.22 -24.00 9.89
C LYS A 445 -4.51 -24.77 9.57
N LEU A 446 -4.91 -25.67 10.43
CA LEU A 446 -6.15 -26.41 10.25
C LEU A 446 -7.37 -25.48 10.16
N SER A 447 -7.36 -24.38 10.91
CA SER A 447 -8.39 -23.33 10.83
C SER A 447 -8.51 -22.67 9.47
N ASP A 448 -7.42 -22.58 8.73
CA ASP A 448 -7.42 -21.95 7.41
C ASP A 448 -8.04 -22.88 6.36
N LEU A 449 -7.98 -24.18 6.59
CA LEU A 449 -8.60 -25.22 5.76
C LEU A 449 -10.09 -25.43 6.11
N GLU A 450 -10.53 -25.06 7.31
CA GLU A 450 -11.93 -25.19 7.72
C GLU A 450 -12.88 -24.37 6.84
N SER A 451 -12.49 -23.17 6.45
CA SER A 451 -13.26 -22.31 5.54
C SER A 451 -13.25 -22.82 4.10
N VAL A 452 -12.18 -23.54 3.72
CA VAL A 452 -11.92 -24.02 2.36
C VAL A 452 -12.63 -25.34 2.07
N LEU A 453 -12.71 -26.20 3.07
CA LEU A 453 -13.32 -27.53 2.94
C LEU A 453 -14.83 -27.52 3.23
N ASN A 454 -15.49 -26.34 3.18
CA ASN A 454 -16.90 -26.13 3.54
C ASN A 454 -17.29 -26.74 4.90
N ILE A 455 -16.33 -26.78 5.82
CA ILE A 455 -16.54 -27.31 7.15
C ILE A 455 -17.17 -26.20 7.99
N SER A 456 -18.40 -26.40 8.43
CA SER A 456 -18.96 -25.45 9.40
C SER A 456 -18.11 -25.45 10.67
N SER A 457 -17.92 -24.26 11.25
CA SER A 457 -17.08 -24.01 12.45
C SER A 457 -17.39 -24.91 13.66
N ASN A 458 -18.50 -25.66 13.61
CA ASN A 458 -18.90 -26.63 14.62
C ASN A 458 -18.43 -28.07 14.34
N HIS A 459 -17.79 -28.32 13.19
CA HIS A 459 -17.44 -29.69 12.80
C HIS A 459 -16.10 -30.20 13.33
N THR A 460 -15.18 -29.35 13.67
CA THR A 460 -13.88 -29.71 14.27
C THR A 460 -14.02 -30.40 15.65
N LYS A 461 -15.17 -30.30 16.29
CA LYS A 461 -15.44 -30.91 17.61
C LYS A 461 -16.49 -32.00 17.58
N LYS A 462 -17.02 -32.40 16.42
CA LYS A 462 -18.06 -33.44 16.37
C LYS A 462 -17.50 -34.81 16.67
N VAL A 463 -18.24 -35.49 17.53
CA VAL A 463 -17.99 -36.84 17.99
C VAL A 463 -18.80 -37.75 17.10
N PHE A 464 -18.14 -38.55 16.26
CA PHE A 464 -18.78 -39.58 15.47
C PHE A 464 -18.79 -40.88 16.25
N ARG A 465 -19.94 -41.51 16.36
CA ARG A 465 -20.08 -42.83 16.98
C ARG A 465 -20.09 -43.88 15.86
N ASN A 466 -19.02 -44.64 15.73
CA ASN A 466 -19.01 -45.87 14.96
C ASN A 466 -19.12 -47.05 15.96
N GLY A 467 -20.33 -47.59 16.11
CA GLY A 467 -20.63 -48.59 17.11
C GLY A 467 -20.40 -48.08 18.56
N LYS A 468 -19.47 -48.73 19.30
CA LYS A 468 -19.11 -48.36 20.69
C LYS A 468 -18.02 -47.29 20.78
N GLN A 469 -17.36 -46.94 19.67
CA GLN A 469 -16.23 -46.00 19.68
C GLN A 469 -16.67 -44.58 19.35
N VAL A 470 -16.15 -43.64 20.12
CA VAL A 470 -16.33 -42.19 19.92
C VAL A 470 -15.08 -41.65 19.24
N LEU A 471 -15.23 -41.22 17.97
CA LEU A 471 -14.12 -40.69 17.17
C LEU A 471 -14.22 -39.16 17.09
N LYS A 472 -13.08 -38.48 17.28
CA LYS A 472 -12.94 -37.02 17.04
C LYS A 472 -12.21 -36.80 15.73
N GLY A 473 -12.77 -35.99 14.84
CA GLY A 473 -12.18 -35.72 13.56
C GLY A 473 -12.90 -34.63 12.81
N LEU A 474 -12.58 -34.53 11.52
CA LEU A 474 -13.09 -33.57 10.58
C LEU A 474 -13.96 -34.30 9.55
N ILE A 475 -15.09 -33.71 9.17
CA ILE A 475 -15.92 -34.20 8.06
C ILE A 475 -15.69 -33.25 6.88
N ILE A 476 -15.31 -33.80 5.73
CA ILE A 476 -15.15 -33.05 4.49
C ILE A 476 -16.16 -33.53 3.47
N ASP A 477 -16.68 -32.60 2.70
CA ASP A 477 -17.53 -32.86 1.54
C ASP A 477 -16.64 -32.93 0.30
N ILE A 478 -16.56 -34.09 -0.34
CA ILE A 478 -15.87 -34.25 -1.59
C ILE A 478 -16.90 -34.07 -2.71
N GLU A 479 -17.06 -32.82 -3.14
CA GLU A 479 -17.93 -32.51 -4.29
C GLU A 479 -17.40 -33.19 -5.56
N GLU A 480 -18.18 -34.04 -6.19
CA GLU A 480 -17.98 -34.45 -7.57
C GLU A 480 -18.50 -33.36 -8.48
N THR A 481 -17.61 -32.58 -9.09
CA THR A 481 -17.96 -31.70 -10.19
C THR A 481 -18.00 -32.54 -11.47
N LYS A 482 -19.19 -32.81 -12.00
CA LYS A 482 -19.34 -33.47 -13.31
C LYS A 482 -19.42 -32.39 -14.38
N ILE A 483 -18.45 -32.38 -15.28
CA ILE A 483 -18.49 -31.58 -16.52
C ILE A 483 -19.36 -32.34 -17.50
N ILE A 484 -20.53 -31.79 -17.83
CA ILE A 484 -21.39 -32.34 -18.90
C ILE A 484 -21.18 -31.48 -20.13
N GLU A 485 -20.67 -32.11 -21.19
CA GLU A 485 -20.65 -31.48 -22.51
C GLU A 485 -22.09 -31.50 -23.08
N VAL A 486 -22.67 -30.34 -23.26
CA VAL A 486 -23.95 -30.18 -23.92
C VAL A 486 -23.70 -29.82 -25.35
N ILE A 487 -24.06 -30.75 -26.24
CA ILE A 487 -23.98 -30.57 -27.68
C ILE A 487 -25.39 -30.26 -28.18
N GLU A 488 -25.63 -29.03 -28.63
CA GLU A 488 -26.86 -28.67 -29.31
C GLU A 488 -26.68 -28.88 -30.81
N GLU A 489 -27.44 -29.82 -31.35
CA GLU A 489 -27.48 -30.13 -32.80
C GLU A 489 -28.75 -29.55 -33.44
N ASP A 490 -28.63 -29.09 -34.68
CA ASP A 490 -29.80 -28.73 -35.48
C ASP A 490 -30.54 -29.99 -35.97
N LYS A 491 -31.72 -29.75 -36.60
CA LYS A 491 -32.55 -30.84 -37.13
C LYS A 491 -31.83 -31.71 -38.19
N ASN A 492 -30.68 -31.31 -38.68
CA ASN A 492 -29.84 -32.01 -39.68
C ASN A 492 -28.58 -32.63 -39.04
N GLY A 493 -28.43 -32.60 -37.70
CA GLY A 493 -27.28 -33.16 -37.01
C GLY A 493 -26.05 -32.26 -37.05
N THR A 494 -26.19 -30.95 -37.35
CA THR A 494 -25.07 -30.01 -37.36
C THR A 494 -24.95 -29.37 -35.95
N VAL A 495 -23.76 -29.46 -35.37
CA VAL A 495 -23.47 -28.89 -34.06
C VAL A 495 -23.58 -27.36 -34.12
N ILE A 496 -24.57 -26.78 -33.42
CA ILE A 496 -24.82 -25.36 -33.38
C ILE A 496 -24.04 -24.74 -32.23
N LYS A 497 -23.95 -25.43 -31.09
CA LYS A 497 -23.24 -25.00 -29.88
C LYS A 497 -22.62 -26.19 -29.17
N ASN A 498 -21.39 -25.99 -28.70
CA ASN A 498 -20.73 -26.88 -27.77
C ASN A 498 -20.32 -26.08 -26.54
N HIS A 499 -20.88 -26.37 -25.39
CA HIS A 499 -20.52 -25.73 -24.14
C HIS A 499 -20.50 -26.73 -22.97
N SER A 500 -19.57 -26.55 -22.07
CA SER A 500 -19.45 -27.38 -20.88
C SER A 500 -20.20 -26.73 -19.73
N ILE A 501 -21.05 -27.49 -19.05
CA ILE A 501 -21.76 -27.05 -17.84
C ILE A 501 -21.17 -27.83 -16.66
N GLU A 502 -20.64 -27.11 -15.69
CA GLU A 502 -20.26 -27.69 -14.41
C GLU A 502 -21.50 -27.78 -13.52
N LEU A 503 -21.89 -28.99 -13.15
CA LEU A 503 -22.98 -29.24 -12.23
C LEU A 503 -22.44 -29.89 -10.97
N SER A 504 -22.79 -29.35 -9.79
CA SER A 504 -22.47 -29.99 -8.52
C SER A 504 -23.33 -31.24 -8.32
N SER A 505 -22.85 -32.19 -7.54
CA SER A 505 -23.60 -33.43 -7.24
C SER A 505 -24.97 -33.16 -6.59
N LYS A 506 -25.24 -31.98 -6.07
CA LYS A 506 -26.51 -31.53 -5.49
C LYS A 506 -27.56 -31.08 -6.53
N GLU A 507 -27.14 -30.80 -7.78
CA GLU A 507 -28.02 -30.36 -8.87
C GLU A 507 -28.44 -31.51 -9.78
N LEU A 508 -27.95 -32.72 -9.51
CA LEU A 508 -28.25 -33.93 -10.29
C LEU A 508 -29.35 -34.82 -9.69
N PHE A 509 -29.94 -34.42 -8.52
CA PHE A 509 -31.03 -35.14 -7.87
C PHE A 509 -32.20 -34.25 -7.47
#